data_095381ffc01d89d92c8cc5f0ddd54b9f
#
_entry.id   095381ffc01d89d92c8cc5f0ddd54b9f
#
_cell.length_a   1.000
_cell.length_b   1.000
_cell.length_c   1.000
_cell.angle_alpha   90.00
_cell.angle_beta   90.00
_cell.angle_gamma   90.00
#
_symmetry.space_group_name_H-M   'P 1'
#
loop_
_entity.id
_entity.type
_entity.pdbx_description
1 polymer ?
#
loop_
_entity_poly.entity_id
_entity_poly.type
_entity_poly.pdbx_seq_one_letter_code
_entity_poly.pdbx_strand_id
1 'polypeptide(L)'
;MPELSLAQEVLCASVSGCFSTVLGHPLDCIKVHQQTTGISACTATSRMLRLQGASAFTRGLGAPLANAVLMNSLMFVGFREARRWLPSGTLGTVLAAALSGVTTACISTPVDFIKIQAQLRGSNTRGLLRECGRTPRGLSLFATGHTMNMWREGVFTAIYLGLYTHIKDLVMKDQQAGASPPLGKYKNKKHIRHM
;
A
#
# COMPACT_ATOMS: atom_id res chain seq x y z
N MET A 1 7.73 -8.23 22.72
CA MET A 1 7.10 -9.13 21.73
C MET A 1 8.14 -9.43 20.68
N PRO A 2 8.21 -10.66 20.12
CA PRO A 2 9.12 -10.94 19.02
C PRO A 2 8.79 -10.01 17.87
N GLU A 3 9.80 -9.39 17.28
CA GLU A 3 9.62 -8.64 16.02
C GLU A 3 9.06 -9.60 14.98
N LEU A 4 7.99 -9.17 14.31
CA LEU A 4 7.40 -9.93 13.22
C LEU A 4 8.47 -10.21 12.15
N SER A 5 8.53 -11.42 11.66
CA SER A 5 9.38 -11.73 10.53
C SER A 5 8.92 -10.93 9.30
N LEU A 6 9.84 -10.63 8.36
CA LEU A 6 9.49 -9.94 7.12
C LEU A 6 8.31 -10.62 6.40
N ALA A 7 8.31 -11.95 6.39
CA ALA A 7 7.24 -12.73 5.76
C ALA A 7 5.87 -12.49 6.42
N GLN A 8 5.82 -12.38 7.75
CA GLN A 8 4.59 -12.07 8.48
C GLN A 8 4.10 -10.65 8.21
N GLU A 9 5.01 -9.66 8.18
CA GLU A 9 4.65 -8.27 7.86
C GLU A 9 4.10 -8.16 6.43
N VAL A 10 4.76 -8.77 5.46
CA VAL A 10 4.31 -8.80 4.05
C VAL A 10 2.98 -9.52 3.92
N LEU A 11 2.78 -10.63 4.61
CA LEU A 11 1.53 -11.38 4.59
C LEU A 11 0.37 -10.53 5.16
N CYS A 12 0.55 -9.94 6.34
CA CYS A 12 -0.45 -9.08 6.95
C CYS A 12 -0.79 -7.87 6.06
N ALA A 13 0.22 -7.22 5.48
CA ALA A 13 0.03 -6.11 4.57
C ALA A 13 -0.71 -6.51 3.29
N SER A 14 -0.38 -7.68 2.73
CA SER A 14 -1.04 -8.21 1.54
C SER A 14 -2.50 -8.55 1.82
N VAL A 15 -2.80 -9.22 2.93
CA VAL A 15 -4.18 -9.54 3.34
C VAL A 15 -4.99 -8.27 3.57
N SER A 16 -4.42 -7.28 4.30
CA SER A 16 -5.05 -5.98 4.52
C SER A 16 -5.32 -5.24 3.21
N GLY A 17 -4.34 -5.23 2.30
CA GLY A 17 -4.47 -4.63 0.98
C GLY A 17 -5.54 -5.31 0.12
N CYS A 18 -5.61 -6.64 0.14
CA CYS A 18 -6.66 -7.40 -0.54
C CYS A 18 -8.04 -7.04 0.01
N PHE A 19 -8.19 -7.00 1.33
CA PHE A 19 -9.45 -6.65 1.98
C PHE A 19 -9.90 -5.22 1.61
N SER A 20 -8.98 -4.26 1.69
CA SER A 20 -9.22 -2.88 1.26
C SER A 20 -9.64 -2.79 -0.21
N THR A 21 -8.95 -3.55 -1.08
CA THR A 21 -9.27 -3.61 -2.52
C THR A 21 -10.66 -4.19 -2.77
N VAL A 22 -11.04 -5.26 -2.08
CA VAL A 22 -12.38 -5.86 -2.22
C VAL A 22 -13.47 -4.89 -1.81
N LEU A 23 -13.28 -4.19 -0.70
CA LEU A 23 -14.25 -3.18 -0.22
C LEU A 23 -14.32 -1.94 -1.12
N GLY A 24 -13.18 -1.50 -1.66
CA GLY A 24 -13.08 -0.32 -2.52
C GLY A 24 -13.54 -0.57 -3.96
N HIS A 25 -13.40 -1.80 -4.46
CA HIS A 25 -13.64 -2.14 -5.87
C HIS A 25 -15.02 -1.73 -6.42
N PRO A 26 -16.13 -1.88 -5.69
CA PRO A 26 -17.43 -1.40 -6.16
C PRO A 26 -17.42 0.10 -6.47
N LEU A 27 -16.79 0.89 -5.60
CA LEU A 27 -16.67 2.34 -5.78
C LEU A 27 -15.77 2.68 -6.98
N ASP A 28 -14.70 1.95 -7.16
CA ASP A 28 -13.81 2.10 -8.32
C ASP A 28 -14.55 1.80 -9.62
N CYS A 29 -15.37 0.76 -9.67
CA CYS A 29 -16.20 0.45 -10.83
C CYS A 29 -17.18 1.59 -11.16
N ILE A 30 -17.85 2.15 -10.16
CA ILE A 30 -18.75 3.30 -10.33
C ILE A 30 -17.98 4.49 -10.87
N LYS A 31 -16.83 4.81 -10.26
CA LYS A 31 -15.96 5.91 -10.65
C LYS A 31 -15.51 5.80 -12.11
N VAL A 32 -15.02 4.64 -12.51
CA VAL A 32 -14.59 4.38 -13.90
C VAL A 32 -15.76 4.54 -14.86
N HIS A 33 -16.93 3.98 -14.54
CA HIS A 33 -18.12 4.11 -15.39
C HIS A 33 -18.59 5.56 -15.50
N GLN A 34 -18.53 6.31 -14.41
CA GLN A 34 -18.83 7.75 -14.37
C GLN A 34 -17.86 8.55 -15.24
N GLN A 35 -16.57 8.28 -15.16
CA GLN A 35 -15.54 8.97 -15.95
C GLN A 35 -15.64 8.69 -17.45
N THR A 36 -16.05 7.47 -17.80
CA THR A 36 -16.18 7.08 -19.23
C THR A 36 -17.48 7.56 -19.87
N THR A 37 -18.55 7.70 -19.10
CA THR A 37 -19.88 8.05 -19.64
C THR A 37 -20.34 9.47 -19.32
N GLY A 38 -19.64 10.19 -18.41
CA GLY A 38 -19.99 11.55 -18.00
C GLY A 38 -21.31 11.68 -17.21
N ILE A 39 -21.88 10.55 -16.74
CA ILE A 39 -23.12 10.51 -15.97
C ILE A 39 -22.89 10.60 -14.47
N SER A 40 -23.93 10.96 -13.69
CA SER A 40 -23.82 10.99 -12.23
C SER A 40 -23.59 9.59 -11.62
N ALA A 41 -22.97 9.53 -10.42
CA ALA A 41 -22.69 8.26 -9.73
C ALA A 41 -23.96 7.42 -9.49
N CYS A 42 -25.07 8.05 -9.09
CA CYS A 42 -26.36 7.36 -8.89
C CYS A 42 -26.89 6.75 -10.19
N THR A 43 -26.80 7.49 -11.30
CA THR A 43 -27.23 7.01 -12.62
C THR A 43 -26.33 5.88 -13.10
N ALA A 44 -25.01 5.99 -12.91
CA ALA A 44 -24.04 4.96 -13.21
C ALA A 44 -24.35 3.66 -12.47
N THR A 45 -24.55 3.74 -11.15
CA THR A 45 -24.89 2.60 -10.30
C THR A 45 -26.19 1.94 -10.74
N SER A 46 -27.26 2.72 -10.95
CA SER A 46 -28.54 2.18 -11.41
C SER A 46 -28.42 1.49 -12.77
N ARG A 47 -27.66 2.09 -13.69
CA ARG A 47 -27.44 1.53 -15.02
C ARG A 47 -26.64 0.23 -14.97
N MET A 48 -25.58 0.18 -14.16
CA MET A 48 -24.79 -1.03 -13.98
C MET A 48 -25.62 -2.16 -13.39
N LEU A 49 -26.41 -1.90 -12.35
CA LEU A 49 -27.31 -2.88 -11.71
C LEU A 49 -28.37 -3.39 -12.68
N ARG A 50 -28.99 -2.52 -13.48
CA ARG A 50 -30.02 -2.90 -14.45
C ARG A 50 -29.48 -3.73 -15.61
N LEU A 51 -28.29 -3.38 -16.13
CA LEU A 51 -27.75 -4.02 -17.33
C LEU A 51 -26.92 -5.28 -17.05
N GLN A 52 -26.19 -5.31 -15.95
CA GLN A 52 -25.21 -6.35 -15.65
C GLN A 52 -25.44 -7.04 -14.31
N GLY A 53 -26.38 -6.55 -13.48
CA GLY A 53 -26.64 -7.08 -12.15
C GLY A 53 -25.52 -6.79 -11.15
N ALA A 54 -25.60 -7.41 -9.96
CA ALA A 54 -24.62 -7.24 -8.89
C ALA A 54 -23.21 -7.72 -9.27
N SER A 55 -23.08 -8.67 -10.20
CA SER A 55 -21.80 -9.18 -10.68
C SER A 55 -20.94 -8.12 -11.41
N ALA A 56 -21.53 -7.01 -11.84
CA ALA A 56 -20.81 -5.86 -12.41
C ALA A 56 -19.72 -5.31 -11.47
N PHE A 57 -20.00 -5.34 -10.15
CA PHE A 57 -19.12 -4.79 -9.12
C PHE A 57 -17.97 -5.71 -8.71
N THR A 58 -18.00 -6.97 -9.11
CA THR A 58 -16.91 -7.94 -8.83
C THR A 58 -16.12 -8.30 -10.09
N ARG A 59 -16.59 -7.85 -11.24
CA ARG A 59 -15.95 -8.14 -12.52
C ARG A 59 -14.60 -7.47 -12.64
N GLY A 60 -13.55 -8.25 -12.91
CA GLY A 60 -12.19 -7.72 -13.07
C GLY A 60 -11.42 -7.52 -11.76
N LEU A 61 -11.95 -7.95 -10.61
CA LEU A 61 -11.34 -7.81 -9.28
C LEU A 61 -9.94 -8.47 -9.18
N GLY A 62 -9.69 -9.53 -9.96
CA GLY A 62 -8.42 -10.27 -9.86
C GLY A 62 -7.18 -9.44 -10.14
N ALA A 63 -7.22 -8.56 -11.15
CA ALA A 63 -6.08 -7.71 -11.48
C ALA A 63 -5.77 -6.67 -10.38
N PRO A 64 -6.73 -5.93 -9.82
CA PRO A 64 -6.52 -5.07 -8.66
C PRO A 64 -5.99 -5.81 -7.44
N LEU A 65 -6.47 -7.03 -7.15
CA LEU A 65 -5.97 -7.84 -6.03
C LEU A 65 -4.50 -8.22 -6.22
N ALA A 66 -4.13 -8.73 -7.38
CA ALA A 66 -2.74 -9.07 -7.69
C ALA A 66 -1.82 -7.85 -7.56
N ASN A 67 -2.28 -6.69 -8.06
CA ASN A 67 -1.55 -5.44 -7.94
C ASN A 67 -1.40 -4.99 -6.47
N ALA A 68 -2.45 -5.11 -5.66
CA ALA A 68 -2.40 -4.75 -4.24
C ALA A 68 -1.38 -5.60 -3.48
N VAL A 69 -1.36 -6.92 -3.70
CA VAL A 69 -0.38 -7.82 -3.09
C VAL A 69 1.05 -7.43 -3.50
N LEU A 70 1.28 -7.22 -4.79
CA LEU A 70 2.59 -6.86 -5.31
C LEU A 70 3.09 -5.53 -4.74
N MET A 71 2.27 -4.47 -4.79
CA MET A 71 2.66 -3.14 -4.34
C MET A 71 2.88 -3.08 -2.83
N ASN A 72 2.01 -3.70 -2.02
CA ASN A 72 2.21 -3.77 -0.58
C ASN A 72 3.47 -4.57 -0.21
N SER A 73 3.73 -5.68 -0.90
CA SER A 73 4.95 -6.46 -0.68
C SER A 73 6.20 -5.63 -0.97
N LEU A 74 6.25 -4.96 -2.10
CA LEU A 74 7.38 -4.09 -2.49
C LEU A 74 7.58 -2.94 -1.51
N MET A 75 6.50 -2.30 -1.07
CA MET A 75 6.53 -1.20 -0.12
C MET A 75 7.12 -1.63 1.23
N PHE A 76 6.67 -2.75 1.80
CA PHE A 76 7.16 -3.21 3.10
C PHE A 76 8.59 -3.77 3.03
N VAL A 77 8.94 -4.50 1.97
CA VAL A 77 10.30 -4.97 1.73
C VAL A 77 11.25 -3.78 1.56
N GLY A 78 10.89 -2.82 0.73
CA GLY A 78 11.66 -1.60 0.51
C GLY A 78 11.84 -0.77 1.78
N PHE A 79 10.77 -0.63 2.58
CA PHE A 79 10.82 0.07 3.85
C PHE A 79 11.77 -0.59 4.85
N ARG A 80 11.66 -1.91 5.00
CA ARG A 80 12.50 -2.66 5.94
C ARG A 80 13.97 -2.62 5.51
N GLU A 81 14.23 -2.72 4.21
CA GLU A 81 15.60 -2.63 3.71
C GLU A 81 16.18 -1.22 3.90
N ALA A 82 15.43 -0.19 3.57
CA ALA A 82 15.84 1.20 3.80
C ALA A 82 16.09 1.50 5.29
N ARG A 83 15.31 0.91 6.20
CA ARG A 83 15.51 1.06 7.66
C ARG A 83 16.84 0.52 8.16
N ARG A 84 17.46 -0.42 7.46
CA ARG A 84 18.79 -0.95 7.85
C ARG A 84 19.91 0.06 7.65
N TRP A 85 19.74 0.97 6.71
CA TRP A 85 20.74 1.96 6.33
C TRP A 85 20.55 3.34 6.97
N LEU A 86 19.40 3.57 7.58
CA LEU A 86 19.01 4.85 8.13
C LEU A 86 19.06 4.85 9.67
N PRO A 87 19.36 6.01 10.31
CA PRO A 87 19.46 6.12 11.75
C PRO A 87 18.15 5.77 12.45
N SER A 88 18.23 5.28 13.66
CA SER A 88 17.07 5.01 14.52
C SER A 88 16.37 6.31 14.91
N GLY A 89 15.03 6.31 14.90
CA GLY A 89 14.21 7.45 15.26
C GLY A 89 13.16 7.82 14.21
N THR A 90 12.33 8.80 14.53
CA THR A 90 11.21 9.23 13.70
C THR A 90 11.65 9.71 12.31
N LEU A 91 12.71 10.53 12.27
CA LEU A 91 13.23 11.02 11.00
C LEU A 91 13.71 9.89 10.09
N GLY A 92 14.48 8.94 10.63
CA GLY A 92 14.94 7.78 9.86
C GLY A 92 13.79 6.90 9.39
N THR A 93 12.70 6.80 10.17
CA THR A 93 11.48 6.08 9.76
C THR A 93 10.79 6.77 8.59
N VAL A 94 10.62 8.10 8.65
CA VAL A 94 10.00 8.86 7.57
C VAL A 94 10.84 8.82 6.29
N LEU A 95 12.16 8.95 6.40
CA LEU A 95 13.07 8.85 5.26
C LEU A 95 13.06 7.44 4.64
N ALA A 96 13.04 6.38 5.46
CA ALA A 96 12.92 5.01 4.97
C ALA A 96 11.60 4.78 4.24
N ALA A 97 10.51 5.34 4.76
CA ALA A 97 9.20 5.28 4.14
C ALA A 97 9.17 6.00 2.79
N ALA A 98 9.71 7.22 2.73
CA ALA A 98 9.82 7.97 1.48
C ALA A 98 10.66 7.22 0.42
N LEU A 99 11.81 6.67 0.83
CA LEU A 99 12.68 5.89 -0.05
C LEU A 99 11.99 4.62 -0.57
N SER A 100 11.24 3.95 0.30
CA SER A 100 10.41 2.81 -0.09
C SER A 100 9.35 3.19 -1.13
N GLY A 101 8.69 4.33 -0.98
CA GLY A 101 7.74 4.85 -1.96
C GLY A 101 8.38 5.13 -3.31
N VAL A 102 9.56 5.74 -3.30
CA VAL A 102 10.33 6.01 -4.52
C VAL A 102 10.73 4.71 -5.24
N THR A 103 11.22 3.71 -4.51
CA THR A 103 11.56 2.40 -5.11
C THR A 103 10.34 1.67 -5.66
N THR A 104 9.21 1.74 -4.95
CA THR A 104 7.94 1.20 -5.44
C THR A 104 7.48 1.92 -6.71
N ALA A 105 7.66 3.24 -6.80
CA ALA A 105 7.33 4.01 -7.99
C ALA A 105 8.11 3.58 -9.24
N CYS A 106 9.34 3.14 -9.10
CA CYS A 106 10.13 2.63 -10.23
C CYS A 106 9.46 1.42 -10.90
N ILE A 107 8.78 0.58 -10.11
CA ILE A 107 8.08 -0.61 -10.61
C ILE A 107 6.63 -0.27 -10.99
N SER A 108 5.96 0.57 -10.21
CA SER A 108 4.57 0.93 -10.47
C SER A 108 4.39 1.79 -11.72
N THR A 109 5.32 2.69 -12.01
CA THR A 109 5.20 3.62 -13.16
C THR A 109 4.98 2.91 -14.50
N PRO A 110 5.79 1.91 -14.91
CA PRO A 110 5.56 1.21 -16.18
C PRO A 110 4.24 0.43 -16.17
N VAL A 111 3.86 -0.14 -15.04
CA VAL A 111 2.59 -0.87 -14.89
C VAL A 111 1.39 0.06 -15.03
N ASP A 112 1.42 1.21 -14.36
CA ASP A 112 0.37 2.22 -14.41
C ASP A 112 0.27 2.83 -15.82
N PHE A 113 1.40 3.08 -16.48
CA PHE A 113 1.43 3.57 -17.86
C PHE A 113 0.71 2.61 -18.81
N ILE A 114 1.04 1.31 -18.74
CA ILE A 114 0.39 0.28 -19.57
C ILE A 114 -1.11 0.23 -19.29
N LYS A 115 -1.50 0.26 -18.01
CA LYS A 115 -2.90 0.25 -17.58
C LYS A 115 -3.68 1.44 -18.14
N ILE A 116 -3.14 2.65 -17.97
CA ILE A 116 -3.77 3.89 -18.46
C ILE A 116 -3.90 3.88 -20.00
N GLN A 117 -2.84 3.48 -20.71
CA GLN A 117 -2.89 3.41 -22.17
C GLN A 117 -3.88 2.36 -22.67
N ALA A 118 -3.98 1.21 -22.00
CA ALA A 118 -4.96 0.19 -22.35
C ALA A 118 -6.39 0.69 -22.14
N GLN A 119 -6.65 1.45 -21.10
CA GLN A 119 -7.94 2.06 -20.80
C GLN A 119 -8.31 3.15 -21.82
N LEU A 120 -7.35 4.04 -22.17
CA LEU A 120 -7.60 5.14 -23.09
C LEU A 120 -7.81 4.68 -24.54
N ARG A 121 -7.04 3.71 -24.99
CA ARG A 121 -7.07 3.25 -26.39
C ARG A 121 -8.04 2.09 -26.61
N GLY A 122 -8.61 1.50 -25.55
CA GLY A 122 -9.44 0.30 -25.65
C GLY A 122 -8.70 -0.89 -26.28
N SER A 123 -7.35 -0.82 -26.35
CA SER A 123 -6.51 -1.75 -27.07
C SER A 123 -6.01 -2.88 -26.15
N ASN A 124 -5.69 -4.01 -26.79
CA ASN A 124 -5.14 -5.15 -26.06
C ASN A 124 -3.75 -4.80 -25.50
N THR A 125 -3.54 -4.99 -24.20
CA THR A 125 -2.29 -4.75 -23.47
C THR A 125 -1.07 -5.38 -24.16
N ARG A 126 -1.23 -6.57 -24.78
CA ARG A 126 -0.15 -7.24 -25.51
C ARG A 126 0.31 -6.46 -26.74
N GLY A 127 -0.63 -5.83 -27.46
CA GLY A 127 -0.32 -4.98 -28.63
C GLY A 127 0.49 -3.76 -28.22
N LEU A 128 0.09 -3.09 -27.14
CA LEU A 128 0.79 -1.93 -26.58
C LEU A 128 2.22 -2.26 -26.12
N LEU A 129 2.41 -3.36 -25.42
CA LEU A 129 3.74 -3.82 -25.00
C LEU A 129 4.66 -4.07 -26.20
N ARG A 130 4.13 -4.68 -27.26
CA ARG A 130 4.89 -4.96 -28.48
C ARG A 130 5.25 -3.68 -29.23
N GLU A 131 4.34 -2.70 -29.26
CA GLU A 131 4.57 -1.40 -29.88
C GLU A 131 5.62 -0.59 -29.11
N CYS A 132 5.48 -0.51 -27.78
CA CYS A 132 6.43 0.17 -26.92
C CYS A 132 7.83 -0.46 -26.92
N GLY A 133 7.93 -1.80 -27.01
CA GLY A 133 9.21 -2.50 -27.03
C GLY A 133 9.96 -2.42 -28.37
N ARG A 134 9.29 -1.99 -29.44
CA ARG A 134 9.90 -1.92 -30.80
C ARG A 134 10.61 -0.61 -31.10
N THR A 135 10.35 0.44 -30.35
CA THR A 135 10.92 1.77 -30.62
C THR A 135 11.65 2.33 -29.41
N PRO A 136 12.82 2.97 -29.59
CA PRO A 136 13.53 3.65 -28.52
C PRO A 136 12.68 4.71 -27.82
N ARG A 137 11.81 5.39 -28.58
CA ARG A 137 10.82 6.34 -28.02
C ARG A 137 9.76 5.65 -27.17
N GLY A 138 9.41 4.40 -27.49
CA GLY A 138 8.47 3.60 -26.70
C GLY A 138 8.98 3.35 -25.28
N LEU A 139 10.27 3.06 -25.13
CA LEU A 139 10.89 2.89 -23.81
C LEU A 139 10.89 4.19 -23.00
N SER A 140 11.14 5.35 -23.63
CA SER A 140 11.09 6.63 -22.92
C SER A 140 9.67 7.01 -22.45
N LEU A 141 8.63 6.51 -23.14
CA LEU A 141 7.24 6.70 -22.74
C LEU A 141 6.91 6.02 -21.39
N PHE A 142 7.56 4.90 -21.08
CA PHE A 142 7.39 4.26 -19.75
C PHE A 142 7.92 5.14 -18.61
N ALA A 143 8.86 6.03 -18.89
CA ALA A 143 9.36 7.00 -17.93
C ALA A 143 8.54 8.30 -17.88
N THR A 144 7.56 8.45 -18.80
CA THR A 144 6.71 9.65 -18.82
C THR A 144 5.87 9.71 -17.54
N GLY A 145 5.99 10.80 -16.82
CA GLY A 145 5.31 10.98 -15.53
C GLY A 145 6.00 10.28 -14.34
N HIS A 146 7.13 9.60 -14.57
CA HIS A 146 7.86 8.88 -13.50
C HIS A 146 8.22 9.80 -12.33
N THR A 147 8.73 11.00 -12.60
CA THR A 147 9.08 11.98 -11.57
C THR A 147 7.88 12.37 -10.71
N MET A 148 6.72 12.60 -11.34
CA MET A 148 5.48 12.92 -10.61
C MET A 148 4.99 11.72 -9.80
N ASN A 149 5.11 10.51 -10.35
CA ASN A 149 4.74 9.29 -9.65
C ASN A 149 5.66 9.02 -8.45
N MET A 150 6.97 9.20 -8.61
CA MET A 150 7.94 9.10 -7.51
C MET A 150 7.62 10.08 -6.38
N TRP A 151 7.31 11.32 -6.73
CA TRP A 151 6.94 12.33 -5.74
C TRP A 151 5.65 11.95 -5.01
N ARG A 152 4.62 11.56 -5.76
CA ARG A 152 3.35 11.09 -5.21
C ARG A 152 3.53 9.91 -4.28
N GLU A 153 4.18 8.86 -4.74
CA GLU A 153 4.39 7.62 -3.98
C GLU A 153 5.31 7.84 -2.77
N GLY A 154 6.37 8.63 -2.93
CA GLY A 154 7.29 8.95 -1.84
C GLY A 154 6.59 9.68 -0.70
N VAL A 155 5.83 10.73 -1.00
CA VAL A 155 5.09 11.51 0.00
C VAL A 155 3.98 10.67 0.63
N PHE A 156 3.19 9.96 -0.19
CA PHE A 156 2.10 9.11 0.30
C PHE A 156 2.64 8.02 1.25
N THR A 157 3.69 7.32 0.85
CA THR A 157 4.28 6.23 1.65
C THR A 157 4.94 6.76 2.91
N ALA A 158 5.56 7.94 2.87
CA ALA A 158 6.12 8.60 4.04
C ALA A 158 5.04 8.89 5.11
N ILE A 159 3.91 9.42 4.68
CA ILE A 159 2.78 9.70 5.57
C ILE A 159 2.18 8.38 6.07
N TYR A 160 1.91 7.43 5.18
CA TYR A 160 1.24 6.16 5.50
C TYR A 160 2.07 5.32 6.50
N LEU A 161 3.33 5.04 6.19
CA LEU A 161 4.20 4.24 7.05
C LEU A 161 4.67 5.01 8.28
N GLY A 162 4.84 6.33 8.18
CA GLY A 162 5.13 7.18 9.34
C GLY A 162 4.00 7.13 10.36
N LEU A 163 2.76 7.26 9.90
CA LEU A 163 1.57 7.16 10.74
C LEU A 163 1.38 5.75 11.30
N TYR A 164 1.57 4.73 10.46
CA TYR A 164 1.50 3.32 10.87
C TYR A 164 2.49 3.01 12.00
N THR A 165 3.75 3.40 11.85
CA THR A 165 4.77 3.14 12.88
C THR A 165 4.48 3.91 14.16
N HIS A 166 4.02 5.15 14.05
CA HIS A 166 3.64 5.95 15.22
C HIS A 166 2.47 5.33 16.00
N ILE A 167 1.41 4.92 15.31
CA ILE A 167 0.26 4.24 15.93
C ILE A 167 0.69 2.91 16.55
N LYS A 168 1.50 2.12 15.84
CA LYS A 168 2.05 0.87 16.36
C LYS A 168 2.80 1.09 17.67
N ASP A 169 3.66 2.10 17.73
CA ASP A 169 4.45 2.43 18.93
C ASP A 169 3.56 2.88 20.09
N LEU A 170 2.50 3.64 19.83
CA LEU A 170 1.53 4.05 20.85
C LEU A 170 0.79 2.84 21.43
N VAL A 171 0.26 1.97 20.58
CA VAL A 171 -0.47 0.75 21.00
C VAL A 171 0.45 -0.18 21.79
N MET A 172 1.71 -0.33 21.38
CA MET A 172 2.70 -1.16 22.09
C MET A 172 3.04 -0.60 23.46
N LYS A 173 3.18 0.73 23.60
CA LYS A 173 3.41 1.39 24.91
C LYS A 173 2.23 1.21 25.84
N ASP A 174 1.01 1.33 25.34
CA ASP A 174 -0.21 1.18 26.12
C ASP A 174 -0.39 -0.25 26.64
N GLN A 175 -0.09 -1.25 25.82
CA GLN A 175 -0.06 -2.66 26.22
C GLN A 175 1.02 -2.94 27.29
N GLN A 176 2.16 -2.28 27.23
CA GLN A 176 3.21 -2.40 28.26
C GLN A 176 2.82 -1.70 29.56
N ALA A 177 2.11 -0.59 29.50
CA ALA A 177 1.61 0.14 30.66
C ALA A 177 0.45 -0.59 31.35
N GLY A 178 -0.42 -1.27 30.58
CA GLY A 178 -1.53 -2.09 31.10
C GLY A 178 -1.12 -3.47 31.62
N ALA A 179 0.07 -3.95 31.28
CA ALA A 179 0.65 -5.14 31.90
C ALA A 179 1.15 -4.78 33.28
N SER A 180 0.33 -5.05 34.31
CA SER A 180 0.66 -4.87 35.73
C SER A 180 2.07 -5.38 36.00
N PRO A 181 2.90 -4.66 36.79
CA PRO A 181 4.24 -5.12 37.13
C PRO A 181 4.12 -6.50 37.84
N PRO A 182 5.02 -7.45 37.56
CA PRO A 182 4.96 -8.76 38.17
C PRO A 182 5.02 -8.60 39.69
N LEU A 183 4.02 -9.15 40.38
CA LEU A 183 3.84 -9.19 41.84
C LEU A 183 5.00 -9.88 42.57
N GLY A 184 6.25 -9.59 42.21
CA GLY A 184 7.44 -10.26 42.73
C GLY A 184 8.49 -9.40 43.39
N LYS A 185 8.37 -8.06 43.41
CA LYS A 185 9.42 -7.19 43.98
C LYS A 185 9.07 -6.51 45.30
N TYR A 186 8.02 -6.89 45.98
CA TYR A 186 7.66 -6.35 47.32
C TYR A 186 7.87 -7.34 48.48
N LYS A 187 8.70 -8.35 48.35
CA LYS A 187 9.17 -9.14 49.49
C LYS A 187 10.68 -9.00 49.61
N ASN A 188 11.17 -8.00 50.30
CA ASN A 188 12.35 -7.99 51.19
C ASN A 188 12.82 -6.55 51.45
N LYS A 189 12.03 -5.84 52.27
CA LYS A 189 12.52 -4.69 53.05
C LYS A 189 11.87 -4.67 54.42
N LYS A 190 11.94 -5.80 55.11
CA LYS A 190 11.78 -5.84 56.60
C LYS A 190 12.72 -6.91 57.10
N HIS A 191 13.86 -6.54 57.54
CA HIS A 191 14.65 -7.09 58.64
C HIS A 191 16.09 -6.60 58.54
N ILE A 192 16.34 -5.38 58.92
CA ILE A 192 17.59 -4.98 59.57
C ILE A 192 17.23 -3.72 60.39
N ARG A 193 16.68 -3.96 61.55
CA ARG A 193 16.78 -3.03 62.68
C ARG A 193 16.72 -3.92 63.95
N HIS A 194 17.77 -3.95 64.67
CA HIS A 194 18.15 -4.51 65.96
C HIS A 194 19.35 -5.46 65.82
N MET A 195 20.50 -4.90 65.94
CA MET A 195 21.57 -5.12 66.96
C MET A 195 22.70 -4.16 66.59
#